data_77343633b8232fa77b589e9576ec0465
#
_entry.id   77343633b8232fa77b589e9576ec0465
#
_cell.length_a   1.000
_cell.length_b   1.000
_cell.length_c   1.000
_cell.angle_alpha   90.00
_cell.angle_beta   90.00
_cell.angle_gamma   90.00
#
_symmetry.space_group_name_H-M   'P 1'
#
loop_
_entity.id
_entity.type
_entity.pdbx_description
1 polymer ?
#
loop_
_entity_poly.entity_id
_entity_poly.type
_entity_poly.pdbx_seq_one_letter_code
_entity_poly.pdbx_strand_id
1 'polypeptide(L)'
;MRRLRRPALCLGLLLAAGCQIEDHTPTGSRRDEEAVQSLVARYARTLSERDWSGTRALFWADASYSGPMLPAAGTGHQAVPIDLALSLIARRVEGVGMERFDVRVLRSDYRQEGDLAAVWLTTRRLLPVAGSVVDGEWVEQLVLRRIDGDWRILSLAATASPRSGPRGPR
;
A
#
# COMPACT_ATOMS: atom_id res chain seq x y z
N MET A 1 -62.94 50.67 2.09
CA MET A 1 -62.59 49.32 2.57
C MET A 1 -61.38 48.79 1.83
N ARG A 2 -60.15 48.96 2.32
CA ARG A 2 -58.90 48.49 1.72
C ARG A 2 -58.39 47.26 2.47
N ARG A 3 -58.36 46.10 1.83
CA ARG A 3 -57.82 44.84 2.38
C ARG A 3 -56.31 44.80 2.20
N LEU A 4 -55.58 44.88 3.28
CA LEU A 4 -54.14 44.61 3.32
C LEU A 4 -53.88 43.13 3.09
N ARG A 5 -53.13 42.79 2.03
CA ARG A 5 -52.54 41.49 1.78
C ARG A 5 -51.21 41.39 2.53
N ARG A 6 -51.10 40.47 3.49
CA ARG A 6 -49.87 40.11 4.16
C ARG A 6 -49.01 39.21 3.25
N PRO A 7 -47.72 39.48 3.04
CA PRO A 7 -46.85 38.51 2.35
C PRO A 7 -46.43 37.45 3.36
N ALA A 8 -46.60 36.18 2.96
CA ALA A 8 -46.06 35.03 3.66
C ALA A 8 -44.56 34.97 3.47
N LEU A 9 -43.81 35.07 4.56
CA LEU A 9 -42.36 34.91 4.60
C LEU A 9 -42.08 33.40 4.62
N CYS A 10 -41.70 32.80 3.48
CA CYS A 10 -41.15 31.45 3.41
C CYS A 10 -39.73 31.49 3.94
N LEU A 11 -39.53 31.09 5.19
CA LEU A 11 -38.23 30.86 5.79
C LEU A 11 -37.70 29.51 5.30
N GLY A 12 -36.84 29.57 4.26
CA GLY A 12 -36.14 28.37 3.75
C GLY A 12 -35.11 27.92 4.76
N LEU A 13 -35.36 26.79 5.43
CA LEU A 13 -34.38 26.08 6.24
C LEU A 13 -33.36 25.41 5.28
N LEU A 14 -32.21 26.04 5.07
CA LEU A 14 -31.04 25.42 4.49
C LEU A 14 -30.47 24.41 5.50
N LEU A 15 -30.84 23.15 5.33
CA LEU A 15 -30.15 22.01 5.99
C LEU A 15 -28.75 21.92 5.37
N ALA A 16 -27.77 22.53 6.02
CA ALA A 16 -26.37 22.24 5.77
C ALA A 16 -26.11 20.82 6.25
N ALA A 17 -26.18 19.84 5.30
CA ALA A 17 -25.65 18.50 5.51
C ALA A 17 -24.12 18.64 5.60
N GLY A 18 -23.61 19.00 6.77
CA GLY A 18 -22.20 18.90 7.06
C GLY A 18 -21.81 17.42 6.99
N CYS A 19 -20.93 17.06 6.06
CA CYS A 19 -20.23 15.80 6.14
C CYS A 19 -19.46 15.81 7.46
N GLN A 20 -20.01 15.17 8.48
CA GLN A 20 -19.25 14.83 9.67
C GLN A 20 -18.21 13.80 9.22
N ILE A 21 -16.97 14.25 9.14
CA ILE A 21 -15.83 13.33 9.12
C ILE A 21 -15.82 12.75 10.53
N GLU A 22 -16.42 11.58 10.70
CA GLU A 22 -16.25 10.82 11.92
C GLU A 22 -14.76 10.50 12.04
N ASP A 23 -14.11 11.04 13.06
CA ASP A 23 -12.78 10.62 13.47
C ASP A 23 -12.88 9.14 13.89
N HIS A 24 -12.62 8.25 12.94
CA HIS A 24 -12.57 6.83 13.21
C HIS A 24 -11.37 6.57 14.11
N THR A 25 -11.63 6.45 15.38
CA THR A 25 -10.64 5.90 16.31
C THR A 25 -10.32 4.47 15.83
N PRO A 26 -9.05 4.15 15.52
CA PRO A 26 -8.70 2.82 15.06
C PRO A 26 -9.22 1.76 16.04
N THR A 27 -10.05 0.83 15.57
CA THR A 27 -10.62 -0.24 16.41
C THR A 27 -9.66 -1.39 16.64
N GLY A 28 -8.38 -1.21 16.28
CA GLY A 28 -7.34 -2.21 16.44
C GLY A 28 -6.85 -2.38 17.87
N SER A 29 -6.52 -3.61 18.25
CA SER A 29 -5.81 -3.86 19.49
C SER A 29 -4.31 -3.62 19.32
N ARG A 30 -3.61 -3.23 20.39
CA ARG A 30 -2.15 -3.12 20.39
C ARG A 30 -1.47 -4.43 19.94
N ARG A 31 -2.06 -5.57 20.32
CA ARG A 31 -1.56 -6.90 19.90
C ARG A 31 -1.64 -7.09 18.39
N ASP A 32 -2.70 -6.64 17.75
CA ASP A 32 -2.87 -6.70 16.30
C ASP A 32 -1.86 -5.77 15.60
N GLU A 33 -1.66 -4.57 16.11
CA GLU A 33 -0.64 -3.65 15.59
C GLU A 33 0.76 -4.28 15.64
N GLU A 34 1.15 -4.86 16.77
CA GLU A 34 2.43 -5.55 16.93
C GLU A 34 2.56 -6.74 15.96
N ALA A 35 1.48 -7.50 15.73
CA ALA A 35 1.46 -8.61 14.78
C ALA A 35 1.62 -8.13 13.34
N VAL A 36 0.94 -7.05 12.95
CA VAL A 36 1.06 -6.45 11.61
C VAL A 36 2.45 -5.84 11.40
N GLN A 37 3.00 -5.14 12.40
CA GLN A 37 4.37 -4.61 12.33
C GLN A 37 5.39 -5.73 12.17
N SER A 38 5.22 -6.85 12.90
CA SER A 38 6.08 -8.04 12.75
C SER A 38 5.96 -8.65 11.35
N LEU A 39 4.76 -8.67 10.76
CA LEU A 39 4.55 -9.13 9.39
C LEU A 39 5.27 -8.23 8.39
N VAL A 40 5.17 -6.90 8.55
CA VAL A 40 5.87 -5.92 7.70
C VAL A 40 7.39 -6.08 7.79
N ALA A 41 7.92 -6.29 9.00
CA ALA A 41 9.35 -6.53 9.19
C ALA A 41 9.80 -7.83 8.51
N ARG A 42 9.01 -8.91 8.61
CA ARG A 42 9.27 -10.16 7.88
C ARG A 42 9.24 -9.97 6.38
N TYR A 43 8.26 -9.22 5.85
CA TYR A 43 8.14 -8.89 4.44
C TYR A 43 9.41 -8.19 3.91
N ALA A 44 9.88 -7.15 4.58
CA ALA A 44 11.08 -6.44 4.18
C ALA A 44 12.33 -7.34 4.24
N ARG A 45 12.44 -8.20 5.27
CA ARG A 45 13.55 -9.11 5.44
C ARG A 45 13.58 -10.20 4.38
N THR A 46 12.46 -10.92 4.16
CA THR A 46 12.41 -12.02 3.18
C THR A 46 12.64 -11.51 1.76
N LEU A 47 12.15 -10.31 1.42
CA LEU A 47 12.50 -9.66 0.16
C LEU A 47 14.00 -9.37 0.05
N SER A 48 14.61 -8.79 1.10
CA SER A 48 16.04 -8.46 1.11
C SER A 48 16.92 -9.69 0.97
N GLU A 49 16.53 -10.78 1.60
CA GLU A 49 17.19 -12.09 1.56
C GLU A 49 16.90 -12.86 0.25
N ARG A 50 15.99 -12.36 -0.60
CA ARG A 50 15.48 -13.04 -1.79
C ARG A 50 14.83 -14.40 -1.46
N ASP A 51 14.31 -14.52 -0.25
CA ASP A 51 13.50 -15.66 0.14
C ASP A 51 12.08 -15.49 -0.43
N TRP A 52 11.93 -15.85 -1.72
CA TRP A 52 10.67 -15.71 -2.43
C TRP A 52 9.57 -16.59 -1.86
N SER A 53 9.93 -17.77 -1.34
CA SER A 53 8.99 -18.68 -0.69
C SER A 53 8.52 -18.14 0.65
N GLY A 54 9.43 -17.63 1.48
CA GLY A 54 9.10 -16.95 2.73
C GLY A 54 8.28 -15.68 2.50
N THR A 55 8.62 -14.90 1.46
CA THR A 55 7.81 -13.75 1.06
C THR A 55 6.41 -14.19 0.66
N ARG A 56 6.28 -15.22 -0.20
CA ARG A 56 4.98 -15.75 -0.65
C ARG A 56 4.10 -16.20 0.51
N ALA A 57 4.67 -16.80 1.53
CA ALA A 57 3.95 -17.29 2.70
C ALA A 57 3.27 -16.19 3.53
N LEU A 58 3.67 -14.93 3.37
CA LEU A 58 3.04 -13.78 4.04
C LEU A 58 1.73 -13.34 3.36
N PHE A 59 1.49 -13.80 2.14
CA PHE A 59 0.34 -13.43 1.35
C PHE A 59 -0.76 -14.49 1.42
N TRP A 60 -2.00 -14.03 1.24
CA TRP A 60 -3.14 -14.90 1.00
C TRP A 60 -3.01 -15.65 -0.34
N ALA A 61 -3.74 -16.75 -0.50
CA ALA A 61 -3.67 -17.57 -1.71
C ALA A 61 -3.95 -16.77 -2.99
N ASP A 62 -5.02 -15.97 -2.96
CA ASP A 62 -5.48 -15.18 -4.10
C ASP A 62 -5.00 -13.71 -4.04
N ALA A 63 -3.90 -13.45 -3.34
CA ALA A 63 -3.38 -12.11 -3.21
C ALA A 63 -2.91 -11.53 -4.54
N SER A 64 -3.02 -10.21 -4.67
CA SER A 64 -2.65 -9.49 -5.88
C SER A 64 -1.54 -8.47 -5.65
N TYR A 65 -0.80 -8.18 -6.70
CA TYR A 65 0.22 -7.15 -6.76
C TYR A 65 -0.06 -6.18 -7.91
N SER A 66 0.11 -4.89 -7.64
CA SER A 66 0.10 -3.82 -8.64
C SER A 66 1.29 -2.90 -8.41
N GLY A 67 2.15 -2.71 -9.41
CA GLY A 67 3.30 -1.84 -9.23
C GLY A 67 4.28 -1.87 -10.39
N PRO A 68 5.29 -0.97 -10.37
CA PRO A 68 6.20 -0.73 -11.49
C PRO A 68 7.24 -1.84 -11.69
N MET A 69 7.33 -2.80 -10.77
CA MET A 69 8.19 -3.98 -10.94
C MET A 69 7.63 -4.97 -11.99
N LEU A 70 6.38 -4.80 -12.40
CA LEU A 70 5.81 -5.55 -13.50
C LEU A 70 6.32 -4.97 -14.82
N PRO A 71 6.58 -5.79 -15.84
CA PRO A 71 6.78 -5.30 -17.18
C PRO A 71 5.52 -4.54 -17.62
N ALA A 72 5.70 -3.43 -18.31
CA ALA A 72 4.60 -2.69 -18.91
C ALA A 72 3.95 -3.55 -20.01
N ALA A 73 3.10 -4.48 -19.62
CA ALA A 73 2.27 -5.26 -20.50
C ALA A 73 1.03 -4.43 -20.82
N GLY A 74 1.10 -3.66 -21.88
CA GLY A 74 -0.04 -2.86 -22.34
C GLY A 74 -0.33 -1.61 -21.49
N THR A 75 -1.33 -0.88 -21.86
CA THR A 75 -1.73 0.44 -21.30
C THR A 75 -2.43 0.38 -19.95
N GLY A 76 -2.27 -0.67 -19.15
CA GLY A 76 -2.97 -0.84 -17.89
C GLY A 76 -2.05 -1.15 -16.72
N HIS A 77 -2.17 -0.40 -15.64
CA HIS A 77 -1.68 -0.77 -14.31
C HIS A 77 -2.55 -1.93 -13.78
N GLN A 78 -2.42 -3.09 -14.41
CA GLN A 78 -3.23 -4.25 -14.07
C GLN A 78 -2.64 -4.95 -12.85
N ALA A 79 -3.46 -5.23 -11.85
CA ALA A 79 -3.06 -6.10 -10.76
C ALA A 79 -2.87 -7.53 -11.32
N VAL A 80 -1.83 -8.20 -10.86
CA VAL A 80 -1.54 -9.60 -11.21
C VAL A 80 -1.53 -10.46 -9.94
N PRO A 81 -1.76 -11.78 -10.06
CA PRO A 81 -1.59 -12.70 -8.94
C PRO A 81 -0.19 -12.58 -8.34
N ILE A 82 -0.09 -12.69 -7.02
CA ILE A 82 1.17 -12.51 -6.29
C ILE A 82 2.26 -13.49 -6.74
N ASP A 83 1.90 -14.72 -7.09
CA ASP A 83 2.84 -15.74 -7.57
C ASP A 83 3.53 -15.30 -8.87
N LEU A 84 2.75 -14.75 -9.79
CA LEU A 84 3.29 -14.21 -11.04
C LEU A 84 4.18 -12.99 -10.77
N ALA A 85 3.74 -12.09 -9.88
CA ALA A 85 4.52 -10.91 -9.51
C ALA A 85 5.88 -11.28 -8.93
N LEU A 86 5.91 -12.17 -7.93
CA LEU A 86 7.16 -12.62 -7.30
C LEU A 86 8.08 -13.31 -8.30
N SER A 87 7.54 -14.14 -9.20
CA SER A 87 8.33 -14.79 -10.26
C SER A 87 8.97 -13.77 -11.22
N LEU A 88 8.24 -12.71 -11.58
CA LEU A 88 8.74 -11.66 -12.46
C LEU A 88 9.81 -10.80 -11.77
N ILE A 89 9.59 -10.48 -10.48
CA ILE A 89 10.55 -9.75 -9.66
C ILE A 89 11.84 -10.56 -9.50
N ALA A 90 11.72 -11.84 -9.13
CA ALA A 90 12.85 -12.74 -8.98
C ALA A 90 13.74 -12.79 -10.24
N ARG A 91 13.14 -13.06 -11.41
CA ARG A 91 13.86 -13.08 -12.70
C ARG A 91 14.56 -11.75 -12.99
N ARG A 92 13.92 -10.62 -12.66
CA ARG A 92 14.52 -9.30 -12.90
C ARG A 92 15.72 -9.06 -11.98
N VAL A 93 15.62 -9.45 -10.70
CA VAL A 93 16.73 -9.35 -9.74
C VAL A 93 17.90 -10.24 -10.14
N GLU A 94 17.62 -11.48 -10.56
CA GLU A 94 18.63 -12.43 -11.05
C GLU A 94 19.30 -11.94 -12.34
N GLY A 95 18.51 -11.42 -13.28
CA GLY A 95 18.98 -10.98 -14.59
C GLY A 95 19.98 -9.81 -14.54
N VAL A 96 20.03 -9.04 -13.47
CA VAL A 96 21.02 -7.95 -13.29
C VAL A 96 22.14 -8.34 -12.33
N GLY A 97 22.22 -9.62 -11.91
CA GLY A 97 23.29 -10.11 -11.04
C GLY A 97 23.32 -9.44 -9.65
N MET A 98 22.18 -8.96 -9.15
CA MET A 98 22.13 -8.34 -7.84
C MET A 98 22.39 -9.37 -6.73
N GLU A 99 23.48 -9.21 -6.01
CA GLU A 99 23.77 -10.04 -4.84
C GLU A 99 22.82 -9.74 -3.68
N ARG A 100 22.33 -8.50 -3.59
CA ARG A 100 21.42 -8.03 -2.54
C ARG A 100 20.25 -7.26 -3.13
N PHE A 101 19.07 -7.56 -2.63
CA PHE A 101 17.84 -6.80 -2.88
C PHE A 101 17.45 -6.10 -1.58
N ASP A 102 18.25 -5.09 -1.18
CA ASP A 102 18.10 -4.42 0.11
C ASP A 102 16.79 -3.62 0.17
N VAL A 103 15.90 -4.00 1.07
CA VAL A 103 14.61 -3.34 1.31
C VAL A 103 14.60 -2.81 2.74
N ARG A 104 14.48 -1.51 2.90
CA ARG A 104 14.41 -0.85 4.21
C ARG A 104 13.11 -0.11 4.36
N VAL A 105 12.37 -0.41 5.42
CA VAL A 105 11.19 0.37 5.79
C VAL A 105 11.67 1.66 6.45
N LEU A 106 11.32 2.80 5.86
CA LEU A 106 11.63 4.13 6.37
C LEU A 106 10.49 4.67 7.24
N ARG A 107 9.27 4.37 6.86
CA ARG A 107 8.05 4.79 7.55
C ARG A 107 6.95 3.78 7.35
N SER A 108 6.11 3.62 8.37
CA SER A 108 4.92 2.78 8.36
C SER A 108 3.77 3.53 9.04
N ASP A 109 2.66 3.67 8.34
CA ASP A 109 1.40 4.19 8.87
C ASP A 109 0.37 3.06 8.83
N TYR A 110 -0.23 2.76 9.97
CA TYR A 110 -1.12 1.64 10.18
C TYR A 110 -2.54 2.11 10.50
N ARG A 111 -3.52 1.45 9.91
CA ARG A 111 -4.94 1.59 10.25
C ARG A 111 -5.60 0.22 10.27
N GLN A 112 -6.48 0.00 11.23
CA GLN A 112 -7.24 -1.24 11.36
C GLN A 112 -8.71 -0.96 11.65
N GLU A 113 -9.55 -1.82 11.08
CA GLU A 113 -10.97 -1.90 11.36
C GLU A 113 -11.34 -3.39 11.46
N GLY A 114 -11.57 -3.87 12.68
CA GLY A 114 -11.86 -5.28 12.93
C GLY A 114 -10.76 -6.23 12.48
N ASP A 115 -11.07 -7.11 11.52
CA ASP A 115 -10.17 -8.09 10.91
C ASP A 115 -9.49 -7.60 9.62
N LEU A 116 -9.69 -6.34 9.27
CA LEU A 116 -9.09 -5.68 8.10
C LEU A 116 -8.09 -4.62 8.56
N ALA A 117 -6.91 -4.59 7.94
CA ALA A 117 -5.91 -3.57 8.17
C ALA A 117 -5.34 -3.04 6.85
N ALA A 118 -4.91 -1.79 6.87
CA ALA A 118 -4.15 -1.17 5.80
C ALA A 118 -2.85 -0.58 6.36
N VAL A 119 -1.75 -0.83 5.67
CA VAL A 119 -0.44 -0.29 6.01
C VAL A 119 0.11 0.47 4.82
N TRP A 120 0.44 1.74 5.03
CA TRP A 120 1.20 2.55 4.09
C TRP A 120 2.66 2.53 4.49
N LEU A 121 3.51 2.03 3.59
CA LEU A 121 4.95 1.96 3.81
C LEU A 121 5.65 2.95 2.90
N THR A 122 6.63 3.66 3.43
CA THR A 122 7.70 4.24 2.62
C THR A 122 8.91 3.33 2.78
N THR A 123 9.35 2.74 1.67
CA THR A 123 10.52 1.86 1.66
C THR A 123 11.62 2.47 0.80
N ARG A 124 12.87 2.19 1.14
CA ARG A 124 14.02 2.42 0.27
C ARG A 124 14.55 1.08 -0.19
N ARG A 125 14.78 0.95 -1.48
CA ARG A 125 15.27 -0.30 -2.04
C ARG A 125 16.13 -0.09 -3.26
N LEU A 126 17.04 -1.05 -3.47
CA LEU A 126 17.77 -1.18 -4.70
C LEU A 126 16.87 -1.88 -5.73
N LEU A 127 16.73 -1.32 -6.91
CA LEU A 127 15.91 -1.87 -7.96
C LEU A 127 16.68 -2.03 -9.28
N PRO A 128 16.48 -3.15 -9.96
CA PRO A 128 16.95 -3.30 -11.32
C PRO A 128 16.02 -2.54 -12.28
N VAL A 129 16.53 -1.48 -12.87
CA VAL A 129 15.82 -0.68 -13.88
C VAL A 129 16.65 -0.62 -15.13
N ALA A 130 16.13 -1.14 -16.25
CA ALA A 130 16.78 -1.09 -17.58
C ALA A 130 18.27 -1.49 -17.56
N GLY A 131 18.63 -2.55 -16.85
CA GLY A 131 20.01 -3.06 -16.76
C GLY A 131 20.91 -2.33 -15.78
N SER A 132 20.39 -1.35 -15.05
CA SER A 132 21.10 -0.63 -13.99
C SER A 132 20.44 -0.88 -12.64
N VAL A 133 21.20 -0.68 -11.55
CA VAL A 133 20.65 -0.72 -10.19
C VAL A 133 20.38 0.71 -9.73
N VAL A 134 19.14 0.99 -9.38
CA VAL A 134 18.70 2.30 -8.88
C VAL A 134 18.32 2.19 -7.42
N ASP A 135 18.94 3.04 -6.60
CA ASP A 135 18.53 3.25 -5.20
C ASP A 135 17.40 4.28 -5.18
N GLY A 136 16.22 3.87 -4.71
CA GLY A 136 15.05 4.72 -4.74
C GLY A 136 14.09 4.50 -3.57
N GLU A 137 13.26 5.52 -3.33
CA GLU A 137 12.18 5.43 -2.36
C GLU A 137 10.88 5.02 -3.06
N TRP A 138 10.10 4.18 -2.38
CA TRP A 138 8.84 3.63 -2.86
C TRP A 138 7.76 3.83 -1.82
N VAL A 139 6.56 4.05 -2.31
CA VAL A 139 5.36 4.02 -1.48
C VAL A 139 4.61 2.74 -1.81
N GLU A 140 4.28 2.00 -0.77
CA GLU A 140 3.56 0.73 -0.87
C GLU A 140 2.33 0.78 0.03
N GLN A 141 1.23 0.25 -0.46
CA GLN A 141 0.04 0.02 0.32
C GLN A 141 -0.19 -1.48 0.42
N LEU A 142 -0.20 -1.99 1.64
CA LEU A 142 -0.58 -3.35 1.94
C LEU A 142 -1.98 -3.35 2.54
N VAL A 143 -2.86 -4.17 1.98
CA VAL A 143 -4.15 -4.50 2.60
C VAL A 143 -4.02 -5.88 3.20
N LEU A 144 -4.33 -6.01 4.48
CA LEU A 144 -4.19 -7.23 5.25
C LEU A 144 -5.54 -7.66 5.82
N ARG A 145 -5.68 -8.96 6.00
CA ARG A 145 -6.82 -9.53 6.71
C ARG A 145 -6.36 -10.56 7.73
N ARG A 146 -7.05 -10.57 8.87
CA ARG A 146 -6.87 -11.59 9.90
C ARG A 146 -7.83 -12.76 9.62
N ILE A 147 -7.28 -13.95 9.46
CA ILE A 147 -8.01 -15.19 9.17
C ILE A 147 -7.45 -16.26 10.09
N ASP A 148 -8.30 -16.92 10.84
CA ASP A 148 -7.93 -17.95 11.81
C ASP A 148 -6.88 -17.48 12.84
N GLY A 149 -6.91 -16.17 13.17
CA GLY A 149 -5.98 -15.55 14.11
C GLY A 149 -4.70 -14.99 13.49
N ASP A 150 -4.40 -15.29 12.24
CA ASP A 150 -3.18 -14.86 11.53
C ASP A 150 -3.46 -13.73 10.54
N TRP A 151 -2.61 -12.70 10.56
CA TRP A 151 -2.62 -11.64 9.57
C TRP A 151 -1.92 -12.08 8.29
N ARG A 152 -2.56 -11.84 7.14
CA ARG A 152 -1.98 -12.10 5.81
C ARG A 152 -2.27 -10.95 4.85
N ILE A 153 -1.37 -10.73 3.90
CA ILE A 153 -1.51 -9.68 2.89
C ILE A 153 -2.47 -10.17 1.79
N LEU A 154 -3.53 -9.42 1.55
CA LEU A 154 -4.50 -9.64 0.47
C LEU A 154 -4.09 -8.97 -0.83
N SER A 155 -3.53 -7.77 -0.72
CA SER A 155 -3.05 -7.03 -1.89
C SER A 155 -1.90 -6.11 -1.51
N LEU A 156 -1.05 -5.88 -2.50
CA LEU A 156 0.04 -4.92 -2.42
C LEU A 156 0.03 -4.05 -3.66
N ALA A 157 -0.09 -2.75 -3.46
CA ALA A 157 0.10 -1.76 -4.50
C ALA A 157 1.38 -0.96 -4.23
N ALA A 158 2.19 -0.71 -5.25
CA ALA A 158 3.44 0.02 -5.11
C ALA A 158 3.60 1.08 -6.20
N THR A 159 4.23 2.19 -5.84
CA THR A 159 4.63 3.24 -6.78
C THR A 159 5.97 3.86 -6.38
N ALA A 160 6.70 4.42 -7.35
CA ALA A 160 7.89 5.19 -7.04
C ALA A 160 7.49 6.46 -6.26
N SER A 161 8.26 6.80 -5.22
CA SER A 161 8.05 8.05 -4.52
C SER A 161 8.40 9.23 -5.44
N PRO A 162 7.59 10.30 -5.48
CA PRO A 162 7.93 11.52 -6.23
C PRO A 162 9.25 12.15 -5.78
N ARG A 163 9.73 11.79 -4.60
CA ARG A 163 11.00 12.27 -4.03
C ARG A 163 12.23 11.53 -4.55
N SER A 164 12.03 10.46 -5.33
CA SER A 164 13.09 9.60 -5.89
C SER A 164 13.66 10.09 -7.22
N GLY A 165 13.33 11.28 -7.68
CA GLY A 165 13.94 11.86 -8.87
C GLY A 165 15.47 11.93 -8.72
N PRO A 166 16.26 11.74 -9.80
CA PRO A 166 17.69 11.88 -9.77
C PRO A 166 17.99 13.28 -9.21
N ARG A 167 18.70 13.35 -8.08
CA ARG A 167 19.26 14.61 -7.61
C ARG A 167 20.29 15.02 -8.67
N GLY A 168 19.92 16.02 -9.46
CA GLY A 168 20.87 16.61 -10.38
C GLY A 168 22.17 16.98 -9.65
N PRO A 169 23.33 16.96 -10.34
CA PRO A 169 24.60 17.33 -9.74
C PRO A 169 24.47 18.76 -9.17
N ARG A 170 24.86 18.93 -7.90
CA ARG A 170 24.99 20.25 -7.25
C ARG A 170 26.25 20.91 -7.73
#